data_9191dfc2f969071e3b610db7410222d1
#
_entry.id   9191dfc2f969071e3b610db7410222d1
#
_cell.length_a   1.000
_cell.length_b   1.000
_cell.length_c   1.000
_cell.angle_alpha   90.00
_cell.angle_beta   90.00
_cell.angle_gamma   90.00
#
_symmetry.space_group_name_H-M   'P 1'
#
loop_
_entity.id
_entity.type
_entity.pdbx_description
1 polymer ?
#
loop_
_entity_poly.entity_id
_entity_poly.type
_entity_poly.pdbx_seq_one_letter_code
_entity_poly.pdbx_strand_id
1 'polypeptide(L)'
;MLMISHIHWYERLWPLGSNGTIVQSNVVNNHTYRAGTGSSLVHLINGQAGNIESHSFTGANEPVLNITAVLDQEHFGFSKLTVVNATAAKWEFIRGVDGQVGDELWMIK
;
A
#
# COMPACT_ATOMS: atom_id res chain seq x y z
N MET A 1 2.03 -2.38 -10.47
CA MET A 1 1.91 -1.54 -9.26
C MET A 1 1.45 -0.15 -9.67
N LEU A 2 0.46 0.38 -8.99
CA LEU A 2 0.01 1.76 -9.13
C LEU A 2 0.27 2.49 -7.83
N MET A 3 0.89 3.67 -7.89
CA MET A 3 1.18 4.51 -6.73
C MET A 3 0.44 5.83 -6.87
N ILE A 4 -0.26 6.25 -5.82
CA ILE A 4 -1.09 7.45 -5.77
C ILE A 4 -0.69 8.26 -4.53
N SER A 5 -0.75 9.60 -4.61
CA SER A 5 -0.32 10.47 -3.50
C SER A 5 -1.25 11.65 -3.20
N HIS A 6 -2.42 11.74 -3.84
CA HIS A 6 -3.33 12.87 -3.65
C HIS A 6 -3.97 12.89 -2.26
N ILE A 7 -4.37 11.73 -1.74
CA ILE A 7 -4.92 11.60 -0.39
C ILE A 7 -3.78 11.55 0.62
N HIS A 8 -3.89 12.31 1.72
CA HIS A 8 -2.82 12.49 2.70
C HIS A 8 -2.82 11.38 3.77
N TRP A 9 -2.69 10.13 3.33
CA TRP A 9 -2.44 8.98 4.19
C TRP A 9 -1.59 7.92 3.49
N TYR A 10 -1.19 6.87 4.21
CA TYR A 10 -0.65 5.66 3.64
C TYR A 10 -1.73 4.59 3.59
N GLU A 11 -1.89 3.96 2.44
CA GLU A 11 -2.82 2.84 2.30
C GLU A 11 -2.27 1.81 1.32
N ARG A 12 -2.36 0.56 1.72
CA ARG A 12 -2.08 -0.57 0.84
C ARG A 12 -3.35 -1.37 0.63
N LEU A 13 -3.73 -1.56 -0.61
CA LEU A 13 -4.89 -2.38 -0.97
C LEU A 13 -4.48 -3.82 -1.19
N TRP A 14 -5.43 -4.73 -1.03
CA TRP A 14 -5.30 -6.09 -1.55
C TRP A 14 -5.18 -6.04 -3.07
N PRO A 15 -4.60 -7.08 -3.73
CA PRO A 15 -4.50 -7.08 -5.19
C PRO A 15 -5.89 -7.09 -5.82
N LEU A 16 -6.17 -6.10 -6.67
CA LEU A 16 -7.47 -5.92 -7.30
C LEU A 16 -7.45 -6.30 -8.77
N GLY A 17 -8.46 -7.02 -9.21
CA GLY A 17 -8.74 -7.28 -10.60
C GLY A 17 -9.38 -6.09 -11.32
N SER A 18 -9.58 -6.19 -12.61
CA SER A 18 -10.17 -5.13 -13.44
C SER A 18 -11.60 -4.76 -13.06
N ASN A 19 -12.30 -5.63 -12.35
CA ASN A 19 -13.66 -5.41 -11.85
C ASN A 19 -13.67 -4.79 -10.43
N GLY A 20 -12.51 -4.46 -9.86
CA GLY A 20 -12.39 -3.87 -8.52
C GLY A 20 -12.55 -4.86 -7.38
N THR A 21 -12.55 -6.17 -7.64
CA THR A 21 -12.62 -7.20 -6.61
C THR A 21 -11.24 -7.77 -6.27
N ILE A 22 -11.09 -8.26 -5.04
CA ILE A 22 -9.84 -8.85 -4.57
C ILE A 22 -9.57 -10.16 -5.31
N VAL A 23 -8.38 -10.30 -5.88
CA VAL A 23 -7.91 -11.54 -6.50
C VAL A 23 -7.15 -12.36 -5.46
N GLN A 24 -7.87 -13.21 -4.73
CA GLN A 24 -7.33 -13.99 -3.61
C GLN A 24 -6.19 -14.93 -4.01
N SER A 25 -6.21 -15.45 -5.24
CA SER A 25 -5.12 -16.30 -5.74
C SER A 25 -3.77 -15.58 -5.85
N ASN A 26 -3.77 -14.25 -5.87
CA ASN A 26 -2.56 -13.42 -5.88
C ASN A 26 -2.09 -13.00 -4.48
N VAL A 27 -2.80 -13.39 -3.42
CA VAL A 27 -2.41 -13.17 -2.03
C VAL A 27 -1.70 -14.43 -1.53
N VAL A 28 -0.38 -14.35 -1.34
CA VAL A 28 0.40 -15.45 -0.75
C VAL A 28 0.25 -15.42 0.77
N ASN A 29 0.41 -14.24 1.35
CA ASN A 29 0.13 -13.93 2.76
C ASN A 29 -0.12 -12.41 2.89
N ASN A 30 -0.29 -11.91 4.12
CA ASN A 30 -0.58 -10.50 4.38
C ASN A 30 0.51 -9.53 3.90
N HIS A 31 1.71 -10.03 3.63
CA HIS A 31 2.86 -9.21 3.23
C HIS A 31 3.52 -9.68 1.93
N THR A 32 2.84 -10.53 1.16
CA THR A 32 3.38 -11.05 -0.11
C THR A 32 2.28 -11.25 -1.13
N TYR A 33 2.38 -10.56 -2.26
CA TYR A 33 1.45 -10.68 -3.38
C TYR A 33 2.15 -11.17 -4.64
N ARG A 34 1.43 -11.94 -5.45
CA ARG A 34 1.85 -12.25 -6.83
C ARG A 34 1.50 -11.07 -7.72
N ALA A 35 2.50 -10.46 -8.33
CA ALA A 35 2.36 -9.20 -9.08
C ALA A 35 2.65 -9.35 -10.58
N GLY A 36 3.02 -10.50 -11.06
CA GLY A 36 3.38 -10.71 -12.47
C GLY A 36 2.35 -11.49 -13.29
N THR A 37 1.15 -11.74 -12.73
CA THR A 37 0.16 -12.62 -13.35
C THR A 37 -0.69 -11.92 -14.42
N GLY A 38 -0.74 -10.58 -14.44
CA GLY A 38 -1.65 -9.81 -15.30
C GLY A 38 -3.11 -9.84 -14.87
N SER A 39 -3.48 -10.59 -13.82
CA SER A 39 -4.87 -10.73 -13.36
C SER A 39 -5.26 -9.72 -12.28
N SER A 40 -4.30 -9.05 -11.68
CA SER A 40 -4.54 -8.00 -10.68
C SER A 40 -3.47 -6.93 -10.70
N LEU A 41 -3.79 -5.79 -10.07
CA LEU A 41 -2.87 -4.67 -9.88
C LEU A 41 -2.70 -4.40 -8.39
N VAL A 42 -1.46 -4.14 -7.97
CA VAL A 42 -1.13 -3.69 -6.62
C VAL A 42 -1.28 -2.17 -6.55
N HIS A 43 -2.11 -1.69 -5.62
CA HIS A 43 -2.36 -0.27 -5.41
C HIS A 43 -1.75 0.17 -4.10
N LEU A 44 -0.98 1.25 -4.13
CA LEU A 44 -0.32 1.86 -2.99
C LEU A 44 -0.62 3.35 -2.98
N ILE A 45 -1.24 3.83 -1.91
CA ILE A 45 -1.49 5.26 -1.67
C ILE A 45 -0.40 5.74 -0.73
N ASN A 46 0.38 6.71 -1.17
CA ASN A 46 1.62 7.14 -0.52
C ASN A 46 1.64 8.68 -0.42
N GLY A 47 0.63 9.25 0.26
CA GLY A 47 0.40 10.69 0.35
C GLY A 47 0.83 11.33 1.68
N GLN A 48 1.67 10.67 2.50
CA GLN A 48 1.97 11.11 3.86
C GLN A 48 3.41 11.63 4.06
N ALA A 49 4.05 12.11 3.01
CA ALA A 49 5.42 12.60 3.11
C ALA A 49 5.56 13.91 3.94
N GLY A 50 4.44 14.53 4.28
CA GLY A 50 4.35 15.76 5.04
C GLY A 50 3.73 16.89 4.20
N ASN A 51 2.85 17.64 4.82
CA ASN A 51 2.19 18.79 4.20
C ASN A 51 1.62 19.72 5.26
N ILE A 52 1.25 20.92 4.85
CA ILE A 52 0.69 21.95 5.76
C ILE A 52 -0.75 21.62 6.20
N GLU A 53 -1.47 20.79 5.43
CA GLU A 53 -2.87 20.46 5.68
C GLU A 53 -3.06 19.26 6.60
N SER A 54 -1.94 18.65 7.06
CA SER A 54 -1.95 17.45 7.89
C SER A 54 -2.52 16.21 7.18
N HIS A 55 -2.84 15.16 7.95
CA HIS A 55 -3.37 13.91 7.41
C HIS A 55 -4.82 14.06 6.96
N SER A 56 -5.20 13.31 5.93
CA SER A 56 -6.60 13.03 5.64
C SER A 56 -7.11 11.93 6.57
N PHE A 57 -8.39 11.99 6.91
CA PHE A 57 -9.04 10.99 7.77
C PHE A 57 -10.33 10.50 7.10
N THR A 58 -10.66 9.25 7.34
CA THR A 58 -12.00 8.74 7.07
C THR A 58 -12.98 9.44 7.99
N GLY A 59 -14.18 9.76 7.50
CA GLY A 59 -15.23 10.30 8.35
C GLY A 59 -15.61 9.30 9.47
N ALA A 60 -16.15 9.82 10.59
CA ALA A 60 -16.52 8.99 11.74
C ALA A 60 -17.51 7.86 11.40
N ASN A 61 -18.28 8.01 10.32
CA ASN A 61 -19.29 7.06 9.86
C ASN A 61 -18.90 6.35 8.55
N GLU A 62 -17.67 6.56 8.06
CA GLU A 62 -17.21 5.94 6.83
C GLU A 62 -16.36 4.70 7.18
N PRO A 63 -16.84 3.50 6.86
CA PRO A 63 -16.06 2.29 7.11
C PRO A 63 -14.82 2.24 6.20
N VAL A 64 -13.74 1.70 6.72
CA VAL A 64 -12.60 1.29 5.89
C VAL A 64 -13.10 0.23 4.90
N LEU A 65 -12.81 0.42 3.62
CA LEU A 65 -13.26 -0.52 2.60
C LEU A 65 -12.63 -1.90 2.80
N ASN A 66 -13.37 -2.96 2.47
CA ASN A 66 -12.88 -4.33 2.58
C ASN A 66 -11.69 -4.65 1.64
N ILE A 67 -11.43 -3.79 0.66
CA ILE A 67 -10.27 -3.88 -0.24
C ILE A 67 -8.98 -3.34 0.37
N THR A 68 -9.07 -2.64 1.51
CA THR A 68 -7.91 -2.08 2.23
C THR A 68 -7.25 -3.15 3.07
N ALA A 69 -5.95 -3.38 2.85
CA ALA A 69 -5.14 -4.28 3.65
C ALA A 69 -4.49 -3.57 4.84
N VAL A 70 -3.97 -2.36 4.62
CA VAL A 70 -3.33 -1.52 5.64
C VAL A 70 -3.72 -0.07 5.41
N LEU A 71 -4.08 0.64 6.48
CA LEU A 71 -4.35 2.08 6.47
C LEU A 71 -3.64 2.73 7.65
N ASP A 72 -2.80 3.73 7.37
CA ASP A 72 -2.15 4.57 8.37
C ASP A 72 -2.48 6.04 8.08
N GLN A 73 -3.26 6.64 8.97
CA GLN A 73 -3.70 8.04 8.91
C GLN A 73 -3.00 8.91 9.96
N GLU A 74 -2.03 8.37 10.70
CA GLU A 74 -1.42 9.02 11.86
C GLU A 74 0.04 9.39 11.68
N HIS A 75 0.78 8.68 10.80
CA HIS A 75 2.22 8.86 10.67
C HIS A 75 2.58 9.53 9.34
N PHE A 76 3.47 10.52 9.42
CA PHE A 76 4.23 10.96 8.25
C PHE A 76 5.41 10.04 8.00
N GLY A 77 5.82 9.95 6.75
CA GLY A 77 6.92 9.10 6.36
C GLY A 77 7.13 9.08 4.86
N PHE A 78 7.88 8.11 4.42
CA PHE A 78 8.16 7.90 3.02
C PHE A 78 8.18 6.40 2.71
N SER A 79 8.10 6.07 1.44
CA SER A 79 8.18 4.68 1.03
C SER A 79 9.43 4.41 0.20
N LYS A 80 9.92 3.18 0.31
CA LYS A 80 11.08 2.71 -0.42
C LYS A 80 10.71 1.46 -1.22
N LEU A 81 10.96 1.50 -2.51
CA LEU A 81 10.85 0.34 -3.39
C LEU A 81 12.25 -0.21 -3.66
N THR A 82 12.47 -1.46 -3.31
CA THR A 82 13.72 -2.17 -3.60
C THR A 82 13.44 -3.26 -4.63
N VAL A 83 14.04 -3.14 -5.80
CA VAL A 83 14.00 -4.21 -6.82
C VAL A 83 15.12 -5.17 -6.50
N VAL A 84 14.76 -6.35 -5.99
CA VAL A 84 15.74 -7.34 -5.52
C VAL A 84 16.34 -8.11 -6.69
N ASN A 85 15.48 -8.55 -7.61
CA ASN A 85 15.87 -9.26 -8.83
C ASN A 85 14.73 -9.20 -9.86
N ALA A 86 14.84 -9.93 -10.95
CA ALA A 86 13.86 -9.94 -12.03
C ALA A 86 12.46 -10.45 -11.61
N THR A 87 12.34 -11.13 -10.46
CA THR A 87 11.11 -11.77 -10.00
C THR A 87 10.62 -11.31 -8.63
N ALA A 88 11.33 -10.38 -7.96
CA ALA A 88 10.98 -9.93 -6.63
C ALA A 88 11.32 -8.46 -6.41
N ALA A 89 10.37 -7.74 -5.82
CA ALA A 89 10.56 -6.37 -5.33
C ALA A 89 9.95 -6.25 -3.93
N LYS A 90 10.54 -5.37 -3.12
CA LYS A 90 10.07 -5.09 -1.76
C LYS A 90 9.65 -3.63 -1.65
N TRP A 91 8.47 -3.41 -1.12
CA TRP A 91 7.96 -2.10 -0.76
C TRP A 91 7.97 -1.95 0.75
N GLU A 92 8.44 -0.82 1.25
CA GLU A 92 8.45 -0.50 2.68
C GLU A 92 7.93 0.91 2.90
N PHE A 93 6.96 1.08 3.80
CA PHE A 93 6.60 2.38 4.37
C PHE A 93 7.42 2.62 5.62
N ILE A 94 8.17 3.72 5.66
CA ILE A 94 9.09 4.07 6.74
C ILE A 94 8.58 5.32 7.43
N ARG A 95 8.32 5.22 8.74
CA ARG A 95 7.87 6.35 9.55
C ARG A 95 8.98 7.37 9.72
N GLY A 96 8.65 8.64 9.50
CA GLY A 96 9.63 9.72 9.61
C GLY A 96 10.08 9.99 11.04
N VAL A 97 9.21 9.75 12.03
CA VAL A 97 9.48 10.08 13.44
C VAL A 97 10.56 9.20 14.05
N ASP A 98 10.65 7.95 13.68
CA ASP A 98 11.54 6.97 14.32
C ASP A 98 12.32 6.08 13.34
N GLY A 99 12.06 6.19 12.04
CA GLY A 99 12.68 5.35 11.02
C GLY A 99 12.21 3.89 11.03
N GLN A 100 11.16 3.57 11.78
CA GLN A 100 10.63 2.22 11.84
C GLN A 100 9.82 1.89 10.58
N VAL A 101 9.84 0.62 10.18
CA VAL A 101 8.99 0.12 9.10
C VAL A 101 7.56 0.00 9.62
N GLY A 102 6.65 0.81 9.08
CA GLY A 102 5.24 0.79 9.44
C GLY A 102 4.44 -0.24 8.66
N ASP A 103 4.84 -0.54 7.45
CA ASP A 103 4.28 -1.60 6.61
C ASP A 103 5.31 -2.08 5.60
N GLU A 104 5.20 -3.34 5.19
CA GLU A 104 6.02 -3.89 4.12
C GLU A 104 5.21 -4.83 3.23
N LEU A 105 5.60 -4.89 1.96
CA LEU A 105 5.00 -5.78 0.97
C LEU A 105 6.08 -6.34 0.05
N TRP A 106 6.10 -7.65 -0.09
CA TRP A 106 6.83 -8.33 -1.14
C TRP A 106 5.92 -8.53 -2.35
N MET A 107 6.42 -8.14 -3.51
CA MET A 107 5.78 -8.39 -4.80
C MET A 107 6.63 -9.40 -5.55
N ILE A 108 6.07 -10.55 -5.87
CA ILE A 108 6.77 -11.64 -6.56
C ILE A 108 6.07 -12.00 -7.87
N LYS A 109 6.82 -12.52 -8.79
CA LYS A 109 6.27 -13.10 -10.03
C LYS A 109 5.99 -14.59 -9.88
#